data_5abafe56b7c79100fed86b1dbd5c98a7
#
_entry.id   5abafe56b7c79100fed86b1dbd5c98a7
#
_cell.length_a   1.000
_cell.length_b   1.000
_cell.length_c   1.000
_cell.angle_alpha   90.00
_cell.angle_beta   90.00
_cell.angle_gamma   90.00
#
_symmetry.space_group_name_H-M   'P 1'
#
loop_
_entity.id
_entity.type
_entity.pdbx_description
1 polymer ?
#
loop_
_entity_poly.entity_id
_entity_poly.type
_entity_poly.pdbx_seq_one_letter_code
_entity_poly.pdbx_strand_id
1 'polypeptide(L)'
;GLRYSAIATERKWYHSIEPRAALRFQCGDYTDLKVSYSEMSQNSHLISSTYIQLPTSFWMPSTPKVAPSRSRQVAGGVYVNFPHNIKLSVEGYYKTMSNLLEFRGRWGIYPPITRWEDALVVGKGRSWGAETSLTWSDEKTSVEAYYTLSWSQRFFPDFYPEWYKDRNDNRHKLTLTATRRFGKRFEMYASWNYHSGGWITGESHGIWDGEIGGDVETFYASPNNMKVPDYHRLDIGFNFHRTTKRGNESIWNLSLYNAYCRMNPIASQIEKYYDFTEENIMGLTYYGAGY
;
A
#
# COMPACT_ATOMS: atom_id res chain seq x y z
N GLY A 1 2.79 -25.97 8.92
CA GLY A 1 3.88 -25.52 9.81
C GLY A 1 3.32 -24.76 11.01
N LEU A 2 4.10 -24.73 12.08
CA LEU A 2 3.78 -24.02 13.30
C LEU A 2 5.02 -23.20 13.71
N ARG A 3 4.85 -21.91 13.95
CA ARG A 3 5.88 -21.06 14.54
C ARG A 3 5.43 -20.60 15.91
N TYR A 4 6.34 -20.68 16.86
CA TYR A 4 6.18 -20.06 18.16
C TYR A 4 7.14 -18.87 18.26
N SER A 5 6.65 -17.74 18.72
CA SER A 5 7.47 -16.57 19.04
C SER A 5 7.15 -16.06 20.44
N ALA A 6 8.19 -15.63 21.14
CA ALA A 6 8.08 -15.00 22.46
C ALA A 6 8.90 -13.72 22.47
N ILE A 7 8.33 -12.64 23.00
CA ILE A 7 8.98 -11.35 23.11
C ILE A 7 8.88 -10.86 24.53
N ALA A 8 10.03 -10.51 25.09
CA ALA A 8 10.16 -9.86 26.39
C ALA A 8 10.10 -8.35 26.19
N THR A 9 9.23 -7.69 26.91
CA THR A 9 9.24 -6.25 27.16
C THR A 9 9.70 -6.01 28.60
N GLU A 10 9.89 -4.76 29.02
CA GLU A 10 10.37 -4.42 30.36
C GLU A 10 9.60 -5.11 31.51
N ARG A 11 8.31 -5.36 31.35
CA ARG A 11 7.44 -5.91 32.41
C ARG A 11 6.48 -6.99 31.95
N LYS A 12 6.49 -7.38 30.66
CA LYS A 12 5.50 -8.30 30.10
C LYS A 12 6.11 -9.16 29.01
N TRP A 13 5.76 -10.43 29.01
CA TRP A 13 6.05 -11.35 27.93
C TRP A 13 4.83 -11.50 27.04
N TYR A 14 5.04 -11.46 25.74
CA TYR A 14 4.05 -11.80 24.74
C TYR A 14 4.42 -13.10 24.04
N HIS A 15 3.47 -13.98 23.93
CA HIS A 15 3.60 -15.27 23.27
C HIS A 15 2.68 -15.32 22.06
N SER A 16 3.16 -15.84 20.97
CA SER A 16 2.38 -16.04 19.74
C SER A 16 2.61 -17.43 19.18
N ILE A 17 1.51 -18.10 18.86
CA ILE A 17 1.48 -19.34 18.08
C ILE A 17 0.96 -18.96 16.70
N GLU A 18 1.72 -19.28 15.66
CA GLU A 18 1.49 -18.86 14.29
C GLU A 18 1.37 -20.09 13.38
N PRO A 19 0.17 -20.69 13.31
CA PRO A 19 -0.07 -21.83 12.43
C PRO A 19 -0.08 -21.38 10.95
N ARG A 20 0.42 -22.26 10.09
CA ARG A 20 0.41 -22.10 8.64
C ARG A 20 0.09 -23.45 8.00
N ALA A 21 -0.91 -23.45 7.13
CA ALA A 21 -1.31 -24.63 6.37
C ALA A 21 -1.53 -24.23 4.91
N ALA A 22 -1.15 -25.13 3.99
CA ALA A 22 -1.44 -24.97 2.58
C ALA A 22 -1.76 -26.35 1.99
N LEU A 23 -2.76 -26.39 1.14
CA LEU A 23 -3.15 -27.57 0.38
C LEU A 23 -3.08 -27.22 -1.11
N ARG A 24 -2.59 -28.17 -1.89
CA ARG A 24 -2.59 -28.11 -3.35
C ARG A 24 -3.28 -29.33 -3.89
N PHE A 25 -4.19 -29.12 -4.80
CA PHE A 25 -4.92 -30.16 -5.52
C PHE A 25 -4.62 -30.01 -7.01
N GLN A 26 -4.03 -31.02 -7.60
CA GLN A 26 -3.81 -31.06 -9.04
C GLN A 26 -5.10 -31.55 -9.73
N CYS A 27 -5.66 -30.70 -10.60
CA CYS A 27 -6.90 -30.95 -11.34
C CYS A 27 -6.55 -31.17 -12.82
N GLY A 28 -6.13 -32.38 -13.16
CA GLY A 28 -5.64 -32.71 -14.50
C GLY A 28 -4.19 -32.25 -14.74
N ASP A 29 -3.79 -32.20 -16.02
CA ASP A 29 -2.39 -31.97 -16.39
C ASP A 29 -1.93 -30.51 -16.32
N TYR A 30 -2.87 -29.58 -16.34
CA TYR A 30 -2.57 -28.15 -16.52
C TYR A 30 -3.06 -27.26 -15.39
N THR A 31 -3.88 -27.77 -14.47
CA THR A 31 -4.57 -26.95 -13.48
C THR A 31 -4.27 -27.39 -12.06
N ASP A 32 -3.89 -26.44 -11.22
CA ASP A 32 -3.71 -26.59 -9.78
C ASP A 32 -4.69 -25.70 -9.03
N LEU A 33 -5.30 -26.22 -7.99
CA LEU A 33 -6.02 -25.46 -6.97
C LEU A 33 -5.16 -25.38 -5.72
N LYS A 34 -5.08 -24.21 -5.11
CA LYS A 34 -4.40 -24.01 -3.83
C LYS A 34 -5.31 -23.32 -2.85
N VAL A 35 -5.24 -23.74 -1.60
CA VAL A 35 -5.89 -23.08 -0.47
C VAL A 35 -4.86 -22.96 0.64
N SER A 36 -4.81 -21.80 1.30
CA SER A 36 -3.87 -21.56 2.39
C SER A 36 -4.51 -20.80 3.54
N TYR A 37 -3.99 -21.08 4.73
CA TYR A 37 -4.28 -20.35 5.96
C TYR A 37 -2.98 -19.99 6.65
N SER A 38 -2.89 -18.77 7.18
CA SER A 38 -1.74 -18.32 7.95
C SER A 38 -2.11 -17.35 9.05
N GLU A 39 -1.45 -17.49 10.20
CA GLU A 39 -1.43 -16.48 11.25
C GLU A 39 -0.02 -15.93 11.39
N MET A 40 0.08 -14.62 11.69
CA MET A 40 1.35 -13.92 11.88
C MET A 40 1.22 -12.92 13.00
N SER A 41 2.31 -12.74 13.74
CA SER A 41 2.47 -11.70 14.75
C SER A 41 3.66 -10.80 14.41
N GLN A 42 3.49 -9.51 14.62
CA GLN A 42 4.51 -8.49 14.38
C GLN A 42 4.71 -7.66 15.65
N ASN A 43 5.96 -7.54 16.07
CA ASN A 43 6.35 -6.91 17.34
C ASN A 43 6.87 -5.48 17.19
N SER A 44 7.04 -5.03 15.97
CA SER A 44 7.34 -3.65 15.63
C SER A 44 6.17 -3.06 14.87
N HIS A 45 5.81 -1.84 15.21
CA HIS A 45 4.67 -1.13 14.66
C HIS A 45 5.16 0.04 13.85
N LEU A 46 4.71 0.14 12.59
CA LEU A 46 4.87 1.37 11.82
C LEU A 46 3.76 2.32 12.24
N ILE A 47 4.13 3.38 12.93
CA ILE A 47 3.19 4.39 13.40
C ILE A 47 3.19 5.55 12.42
N SER A 48 2.02 5.92 11.95
CA SER A 48 1.78 7.04 11.05
C SER A 48 0.50 7.75 11.47
N SER A 49 0.44 9.05 11.23
CA SER A 49 -0.80 9.80 11.46
C SER A 49 -1.67 9.80 10.21
N THR A 50 -2.97 9.56 10.39
CA THR A 50 -3.97 9.67 9.31
C THR A 50 -4.17 11.13 8.87
N TYR A 51 -3.91 12.08 9.75
CA TYR A 51 -4.08 13.52 9.47
C TYR A 51 -2.83 14.19 8.90
N ILE A 52 -1.65 13.58 9.05
CA ILE A 52 -0.40 14.18 8.58
C ILE A 52 0.09 13.39 7.37
N GLN A 53 0.24 14.07 6.25
CA GLN A 53 0.63 13.46 4.97
C GLN A 53 2.14 13.41 4.74
N LEU A 54 2.92 14.02 5.61
CA LEU A 54 4.38 13.96 5.55
C LEU A 54 4.89 12.54 5.81
N PRO A 55 6.03 12.15 5.25
CA PRO A 55 6.64 10.84 5.47
C PRO A 55 7.29 10.75 6.86
N THR A 56 6.49 10.98 7.89
CA THR A 56 6.90 10.99 9.31
C THR A 56 6.62 9.68 10.03
N SER A 57 6.37 8.61 9.26
CA SER A 57 6.16 7.29 9.82
C SER A 57 7.45 6.76 10.46
N PHE A 58 7.34 6.19 11.65
CA PHE A 58 8.48 5.62 12.39
C PHE A 58 8.13 4.27 13.00
N TRP A 59 9.15 3.44 13.20
CA TRP A 59 9.00 2.11 13.76
C TRP A 59 9.16 2.15 15.29
N MET A 60 8.19 1.58 16.01
CA MET A 60 8.23 1.44 17.46
C MET A 60 8.05 -0.02 17.86
N PRO A 61 8.78 -0.51 18.88
CA PRO A 61 8.62 -1.88 19.37
C PRO A 61 7.35 -2.02 20.21
N SER A 62 6.90 -3.26 20.37
CA SER A 62 5.88 -3.58 21.36
C SER A 62 6.37 -3.28 22.78
N THR A 63 5.45 -2.80 23.64
CA THR A 63 5.71 -2.44 25.05
C THR A 63 4.68 -3.13 25.97
N PRO A 64 4.78 -3.02 27.29
CA PRO A 64 3.75 -3.55 28.18
C PRO A 64 2.33 -3.04 27.88
N LYS A 65 2.19 -1.81 27.34
CA LYS A 65 0.91 -1.22 26.94
C LYS A 65 0.53 -1.52 25.49
N VAL A 66 1.51 -1.73 24.61
CA VAL A 66 1.34 -1.92 23.16
C VAL A 66 1.61 -3.37 22.79
N ALA A 67 0.56 -4.15 22.68
CA ALA A 67 0.65 -5.56 22.30
C ALA A 67 1.06 -5.74 20.83
N PRO A 68 1.77 -6.83 20.48
CA PRO A 68 2.07 -7.17 19.10
C PRO A 68 0.83 -7.17 18.20
N SER A 69 0.95 -6.63 17.00
CA SER A 69 -0.11 -6.75 16.00
C SER A 69 -0.19 -8.19 15.49
N ARG A 70 -1.42 -8.63 15.16
CA ARG A 70 -1.69 -9.97 14.65
C ARG A 70 -2.48 -9.90 13.36
N SER A 71 -2.19 -10.83 12.46
CA SER A 71 -2.98 -11.02 11.24
C SER A 71 -3.35 -12.49 11.04
N ARG A 72 -4.53 -12.71 10.47
CA ARG A 72 -5.03 -13.99 10.00
C ARG A 72 -5.45 -13.86 8.56
N GLN A 73 -5.02 -14.78 7.72
CA GLN A 73 -5.32 -14.75 6.30
C GLN A 73 -5.73 -16.11 5.80
N VAL A 74 -6.78 -16.12 5.00
CA VAL A 74 -7.17 -17.23 4.14
C VAL A 74 -6.98 -16.79 2.71
N ALA A 75 -6.41 -17.64 1.87
CA ALA A 75 -6.28 -17.40 0.44
C ALA A 75 -6.58 -18.68 -0.34
N GLY A 76 -7.14 -18.53 -1.53
CA GLY A 76 -7.40 -19.64 -2.44
C GLY A 76 -7.28 -19.19 -3.89
N GLY A 77 -6.75 -20.08 -4.74
CA GLY A 77 -6.51 -19.70 -6.13
C GLY A 77 -6.43 -20.88 -7.08
N VAL A 78 -6.58 -20.54 -8.34
CA VAL A 78 -6.47 -21.43 -9.50
C VAL A 78 -5.23 -21.03 -10.28
N TYR A 79 -4.44 -22.02 -10.66
CA TYR A 79 -3.21 -21.86 -11.42
C TYR A 79 -3.29 -22.77 -12.64
N VAL A 80 -3.17 -22.19 -13.83
CA VAL A 80 -3.29 -22.91 -15.09
C VAL A 80 -2.03 -22.72 -15.91
N ASN A 81 -1.42 -23.82 -16.32
CA ASN A 81 -0.29 -23.84 -17.22
C ASN A 81 -0.80 -24.26 -18.60
N PHE A 82 -1.06 -23.32 -19.48
CA PHE A 82 -1.49 -23.60 -20.85
C PHE A 82 -0.32 -24.04 -21.73
N PRO A 83 -0.59 -24.69 -22.87
CA PRO A 83 0.40 -24.88 -23.92
C PRO A 83 1.03 -23.55 -24.36
N HIS A 84 2.18 -23.63 -25.04
CA HIS A 84 2.93 -22.45 -25.52
C HIS A 84 3.46 -21.51 -24.42
N ASN A 85 3.79 -22.07 -23.25
CA ASN A 85 4.39 -21.34 -22.12
C ASN A 85 3.53 -20.18 -21.58
N ILE A 86 2.21 -20.31 -21.68
CA ILE A 86 1.28 -19.37 -21.05
C ILE A 86 0.93 -19.90 -19.65
N LYS A 87 1.11 -19.08 -18.62
CA LYS A 87 0.69 -19.38 -17.25
C LYS A 87 -0.26 -18.31 -16.77
N LEU A 88 -1.38 -18.74 -16.23
CA LEU A 88 -2.39 -17.87 -15.61
C LEU A 88 -2.59 -18.30 -14.15
N SER A 89 -2.60 -17.33 -13.25
CA SER A 89 -3.09 -17.56 -11.91
C SER A 89 -4.11 -16.50 -11.51
N VAL A 90 -5.11 -16.94 -10.76
CA VAL A 90 -6.09 -16.07 -10.10
C VAL A 90 -6.20 -16.53 -8.66
N GLU A 91 -5.90 -15.63 -7.72
CA GLU A 91 -5.93 -15.90 -6.29
C GLU A 91 -6.81 -14.86 -5.58
N GLY A 92 -7.71 -15.31 -4.71
CA GLY A 92 -8.49 -14.48 -3.83
C GLY A 92 -8.03 -14.64 -2.39
N TYR A 93 -8.10 -13.56 -1.60
CA TYR A 93 -7.72 -13.60 -0.19
C TYR A 93 -8.66 -12.78 0.69
N TYR A 94 -8.72 -13.16 1.96
CA TYR A 94 -9.32 -12.37 3.03
C TYR A 94 -8.38 -12.36 4.24
N LYS A 95 -8.06 -11.16 4.74
CA LYS A 95 -7.13 -10.93 5.85
C LYS A 95 -7.80 -10.07 6.91
N THR A 96 -7.69 -10.48 8.17
CA THR A 96 -8.04 -9.67 9.33
C THR A 96 -6.78 -9.30 10.11
N MET A 97 -6.82 -8.12 10.72
CA MET A 97 -5.72 -7.60 11.52
C MET A 97 -6.25 -7.08 12.85
N SER A 98 -5.48 -7.26 13.92
CA SER A 98 -5.80 -6.77 15.26
C SER A 98 -4.57 -6.12 15.90
N ASN A 99 -4.80 -5.31 16.93
CA ASN A 99 -3.79 -4.52 17.62
C ASN A 99 -3.04 -3.57 16.64
N LEU A 100 -3.77 -3.00 15.68
CA LEU A 100 -3.26 -1.90 14.87
C LEU A 100 -3.23 -0.63 15.72
N LEU A 101 -2.32 0.27 15.38
CA LEU A 101 -2.12 1.51 16.12
C LEU A 101 -2.43 2.72 15.23
N GLU A 102 -3.04 3.74 15.83
CA GLU A 102 -3.28 5.05 15.22
C GLU A 102 -3.09 6.14 16.29
N PHE A 103 -2.73 7.35 15.91
CA PHE A 103 -2.71 8.47 16.83
C PHE A 103 -4.11 8.90 17.22
N ARG A 104 -4.31 9.21 18.52
CA ARG A 104 -5.62 9.61 19.08
C ARG A 104 -6.14 10.92 18.53
N GLY A 105 -5.27 11.84 18.10
CA GLY A 105 -5.64 13.19 17.70
C GLY A 105 -4.93 13.71 16.47
N ARG A 106 -5.34 14.87 15.99
CA ARG A 106 -4.81 15.55 14.79
C ARG A 106 -3.32 15.87 14.90
N TRP A 107 -2.81 16.08 16.11
CA TRP A 107 -1.44 16.52 16.40
C TRP A 107 -0.48 15.36 16.71
N GLY A 108 -0.74 14.21 16.16
CA GLY A 108 -0.17 12.92 16.49
C GLY A 108 1.35 12.80 16.66
N ILE A 109 2.16 13.74 16.14
CA ILE A 109 3.63 13.66 16.24
C ILE A 109 4.19 14.39 17.47
N TYR A 110 3.48 15.39 17.97
CA TYR A 110 3.90 16.22 19.10
C TYR A 110 2.82 16.33 20.19
N PRO A 111 2.36 15.21 20.78
CA PRO A 111 1.48 15.32 21.93
C PRO A 111 2.30 15.91 23.09
N PRO A 112 1.73 16.77 23.91
CA PRO A 112 2.32 17.20 25.18
C PRO A 112 2.26 16.05 26.21
N ILE A 113 2.65 14.85 25.82
CA ILE A 113 2.46 13.62 26.58
C ILE A 113 3.82 13.03 26.89
N THR A 114 3.98 12.61 28.14
CA THR A 114 5.22 12.06 28.67
C THR A 114 5.61 10.71 28.02
N ARG A 115 4.63 9.99 27.45
CA ARG A 115 4.82 8.66 26.84
C ARG A 115 4.06 8.58 25.53
N TRP A 116 4.73 8.16 24.49
CA TRP A 116 4.18 8.00 23.13
C TRP A 116 3.01 6.99 23.08
N GLU A 117 3.02 5.97 23.94
CA GLU A 117 1.96 4.96 23.98
C GLU A 117 0.61 5.54 24.38
N ASP A 118 0.58 6.62 25.21
CA ASP A 118 -0.63 7.25 25.69
C ASP A 118 -1.29 8.14 24.61
N ALA A 119 -0.56 8.45 23.53
CA ALA A 119 -1.05 9.15 22.35
C ALA A 119 -1.75 8.24 21.34
N LEU A 120 -1.71 6.93 21.55
CA LEU A 120 -2.19 5.96 20.58
C LEU A 120 -3.55 5.38 20.99
N VAL A 121 -4.29 4.97 19.97
CA VAL A 121 -5.48 4.12 20.07
C VAL A 121 -5.22 2.80 19.37
N VAL A 122 -5.87 1.75 19.88
CA VAL A 122 -5.75 0.39 19.34
C VAL A 122 -6.97 0.06 18.51
N GLY A 123 -6.75 -0.47 17.33
CA GLY A 123 -7.81 -0.81 16.40
C GLY A 123 -7.62 -2.12 15.66
N LYS A 124 -8.45 -2.31 14.67
CA LYS A 124 -8.52 -3.49 13.81
C LYS A 124 -8.43 -3.10 12.35
N GLY A 125 -8.09 -4.06 11.50
CA GLY A 125 -8.11 -3.90 10.06
C GLY A 125 -8.67 -5.13 9.37
N ARG A 126 -9.14 -4.96 8.16
CA ARG A 126 -9.49 -6.05 7.25
C ARG A 126 -9.06 -5.68 5.83
N SER A 127 -8.67 -6.70 5.08
CA SER A 127 -8.28 -6.53 3.69
C SER A 127 -8.72 -7.77 2.91
N TRP A 128 -9.21 -7.57 1.70
CA TRP A 128 -9.58 -8.66 0.80
C TRP A 128 -9.34 -8.23 -0.64
N GLY A 129 -9.21 -9.19 -1.52
CA GLY A 129 -8.96 -8.89 -2.92
C GLY A 129 -8.77 -10.12 -3.78
N ALA A 130 -8.52 -9.84 -5.05
CA ALA A 130 -8.13 -10.82 -6.04
C ALA A 130 -6.85 -10.37 -6.75
N GLU A 131 -5.94 -11.32 -6.95
CA GLU A 131 -4.69 -11.11 -7.66
C GLU A 131 -4.66 -12.02 -8.88
N THR A 132 -4.31 -11.46 -10.03
CA THR A 132 -4.20 -12.20 -11.28
C THR A 132 -2.80 -12.03 -11.83
N SER A 133 -2.15 -13.12 -12.22
CA SER A 133 -0.92 -13.05 -13.00
C SER A 133 -1.08 -13.80 -14.31
N LEU A 134 -0.61 -13.19 -15.38
CA LEU A 134 -0.51 -13.80 -16.71
C LEU A 134 0.94 -13.66 -17.18
N THR A 135 1.58 -14.79 -17.46
CA THR A 135 2.94 -14.79 -18.00
C THR A 135 2.98 -15.60 -19.29
N TRP A 136 3.69 -15.07 -20.26
CA TRP A 136 3.97 -15.75 -21.51
C TRP A 136 5.44 -15.56 -21.88
N SER A 137 6.07 -16.60 -22.39
CA SER A 137 7.44 -16.49 -22.88
C SER A 137 7.71 -17.44 -24.04
N ASP A 138 8.50 -16.97 -24.97
CA ASP A 138 9.16 -17.77 -25.99
C ASP A 138 10.69 -17.68 -25.87
N GLU A 139 11.44 -18.14 -26.87
CA GLU A 139 12.92 -18.11 -26.85
C GLU A 139 13.50 -16.68 -26.80
N LYS A 140 12.76 -15.68 -27.21
CA LYS A 140 13.23 -14.30 -27.38
C LYS A 140 12.43 -13.27 -26.62
N THR A 141 11.20 -13.59 -26.26
CA THR A 141 10.25 -12.63 -25.69
C THR A 141 9.69 -13.18 -24.39
N SER A 142 9.59 -12.34 -23.37
CA SER A 142 8.84 -12.58 -22.16
C SER A 142 7.86 -11.43 -21.93
N VAL A 143 6.62 -11.75 -21.62
CA VAL A 143 5.58 -10.76 -21.25
C VAL A 143 4.93 -11.22 -19.95
N GLU A 144 4.83 -10.30 -19.02
CA GLU A 144 4.22 -10.53 -17.71
C GLU A 144 3.19 -9.44 -17.41
N ALA A 145 2.04 -9.83 -16.95
CA ALA A 145 0.98 -8.94 -16.50
C ALA A 145 0.51 -9.36 -15.11
N TYR A 146 0.53 -8.42 -14.18
CA TYR A 146 0.07 -8.62 -12.81
C TYR A 146 -1.02 -7.60 -12.50
N TYR A 147 -2.19 -8.07 -12.11
CA TYR A 147 -3.30 -7.21 -11.73
C TYR A 147 -3.80 -7.56 -10.34
N THR A 148 -3.96 -6.55 -9.49
CA THR A 148 -4.55 -6.69 -8.16
C THR A 148 -5.77 -5.79 -8.04
N LEU A 149 -6.87 -6.37 -7.62
CA LEU A 149 -8.07 -5.68 -7.17
C LEU A 149 -8.21 -5.91 -5.66
N SER A 150 -8.10 -4.86 -4.84
CA SER A 150 -8.10 -5.03 -3.39
C SER A 150 -8.84 -3.93 -2.65
N TRP A 151 -9.32 -4.28 -1.47
CA TRP A 151 -9.93 -3.38 -0.48
C TRP A 151 -9.18 -3.51 0.83
N SER A 152 -8.94 -2.38 1.49
CA SER A 152 -8.35 -2.32 2.81
C SER A 152 -9.10 -1.32 3.68
N GLN A 153 -9.49 -1.74 4.88
CA GLN A 153 -10.26 -0.93 5.80
C GLN A 153 -9.70 -1.02 7.21
N ARG A 154 -9.91 0.05 7.98
CA ARG A 154 -9.52 0.18 9.38
C ARG A 154 -10.71 0.51 10.25
N PHE A 155 -10.62 0.15 11.53
CA PHE A 155 -11.62 0.42 12.54
C PHE A 155 -10.93 0.73 13.86
N PHE A 156 -11.08 1.95 14.33
CA PHE A 156 -10.54 2.47 15.59
C PHE A 156 -11.66 3.18 16.35
N PRO A 157 -12.40 2.50 17.21
CA PRO A 157 -13.63 3.06 17.82
C PRO A 157 -13.38 4.30 18.67
N ASP A 158 -12.19 4.41 19.30
CA ASP A 158 -11.79 5.59 20.08
C ASP A 158 -11.36 6.79 19.23
N PHE A 159 -11.31 6.61 17.91
CA PHE A 159 -10.90 7.62 16.94
C PHE A 159 -12.05 7.94 15.97
N TYR A 160 -12.68 6.91 15.39
CA TYR A 160 -13.82 7.00 14.49
C TYR A 160 -14.69 5.73 14.62
N PRO A 161 -16.01 5.86 14.87
CA PRO A 161 -16.85 4.74 15.28
C PRO A 161 -17.26 3.79 14.16
N GLU A 162 -16.83 4.04 12.92
CA GLU A 162 -17.16 3.23 11.75
C GLU A 162 -15.91 2.69 11.04
N TRP A 163 -16.10 1.70 10.16
CA TRP A 163 -15.05 1.25 9.25
C TRP A 163 -14.75 2.30 8.19
N TYR A 164 -13.48 2.66 8.04
CA TYR A 164 -13.03 3.61 7.04
C TYR A 164 -11.92 3.01 6.17
N LYS A 165 -11.68 3.62 5.02
CA LYS A 165 -10.65 3.17 4.07
C LYS A 165 -9.25 3.35 4.64
N ASP A 166 -8.38 2.37 4.40
CA ASP A 166 -6.96 2.53 4.67
C ASP A 166 -6.36 3.57 3.70
N ARG A 167 -5.38 4.33 4.15
CA ARG A 167 -4.64 5.27 3.29
C ARG A 167 -4.02 4.59 2.06
N ASN A 168 -3.66 3.31 2.20
CA ASN A 168 -3.07 2.48 1.16
C ASN A 168 -4.10 1.61 0.42
N ASP A 169 -5.41 1.92 0.51
CA ASP A 169 -6.45 1.25 -0.28
C ASP A 169 -6.36 1.68 -1.76
N ASN A 170 -5.29 1.25 -2.40
CA ASN A 170 -5.08 1.43 -3.83
C ASN A 170 -5.86 0.33 -4.54
N ARG A 171 -7.12 0.62 -4.90
CA ARG A 171 -8.09 -0.34 -5.39
C ARG A 171 -7.60 -1.19 -6.55
N HIS A 172 -6.93 -0.58 -7.52
CA HIS A 172 -6.42 -1.22 -8.72
C HIS A 172 -4.91 -1.05 -8.78
N LYS A 173 -4.19 -2.14 -9.02
CA LYS A 173 -2.76 -2.13 -9.34
C LYS A 173 -2.54 -2.98 -10.56
N LEU A 174 -1.78 -2.47 -11.53
CA LEU A 174 -1.42 -3.18 -12.74
C LEU A 174 0.07 -2.97 -13.03
N THR A 175 0.78 -4.06 -13.22
CA THR A 175 2.16 -4.06 -13.69
C THR A 175 2.23 -4.86 -14.97
N LEU A 176 2.74 -4.25 -16.04
CA LEU A 176 3.02 -4.89 -17.32
C LEU A 176 4.52 -4.83 -17.55
N THR A 177 5.13 -5.98 -17.79
CA THR A 177 6.56 -6.05 -18.13
C THR A 177 6.72 -6.84 -19.41
N ALA A 178 7.52 -6.33 -20.31
CA ALA A 178 7.89 -7.02 -21.55
C ALA A 178 9.39 -6.93 -21.76
N THR A 179 10.00 -8.06 -22.10
CA THR A 179 11.41 -8.16 -22.47
C THR A 179 11.51 -8.83 -23.82
N ARG A 180 12.31 -8.27 -24.72
CA ARG A 180 12.58 -8.88 -26.02
C ARG A 180 14.05 -8.85 -26.36
N ARG A 181 14.57 -10.01 -26.72
CA ARG A 181 15.93 -10.19 -27.19
C ARG A 181 15.99 -10.12 -28.73
N PHE A 182 16.79 -9.18 -29.22
CA PHE A 182 17.04 -8.99 -30.66
C PHE A 182 18.42 -9.57 -31.02
N GLY A 183 18.42 -10.86 -31.35
CA GLY A 183 19.66 -11.59 -31.60
C GLY A 183 20.44 -11.89 -30.31
N LYS A 184 21.78 -11.99 -30.42
CA LYS A 184 22.67 -12.40 -29.32
C LYS A 184 23.21 -11.23 -28.49
N ARG A 185 23.05 -9.99 -28.97
CA ARG A 185 23.76 -8.83 -28.40
C ARG A 185 22.86 -7.75 -27.85
N PHE A 186 21.62 -7.72 -28.22
CA PHE A 186 20.71 -6.64 -27.84
C PHE A 186 19.41 -7.18 -27.25
N GLU A 187 19.03 -6.59 -26.15
CA GLU A 187 17.76 -6.87 -25.44
C GLU A 187 17.14 -5.56 -25.05
N MET A 188 15.84 -5.46 -25.23
CA MET A 188 15.02 -4.34 -24.76
C MET A 188 14.04 -4.84 -23.74
N TYR A 189 13.82 -4.04 -22.70
CA TYR A 189 12.75 -4.26 -21.73
C TYR A 189 11.95 -3.00 -21.50
N ALA A 190 10.68 -3.18 -21.17
CA ALA A 190 9.78 -2.11 -20.78
C ALA A 190 8.96 -2.57 -19.59
N SER A 191 8.72 -1.68 -18.64
CA SER A 191 7.85 -1.92 -17.49
C SER A 191 6.89 -0.75 -17.32
N TRP A 192 5.60 -1.03 -17.35
CA TRP A 192 4.57 -0.05 -17.07
C TRP A 192 3.86 -0.41 -15.77
N ASN A 193 3.83 0.56 -14.85
CA ASN A 193 3.22 0.41 -13.54
C ASN A 193 2.08 1.41 -13.40
N TYR A 194 0.94 0.93 -12.95
CA TYR A 194 -0.23 1.73 -12.62
C TYR A 194 -0.76 1.34 -11.25
N HIS A 195 -1.17 2.29 -10.46
CA HIS A 195 -2.07 2.05 -9.34
C HIS A 195 -3.04 3.22 -9.16
N SER A 196 -4.27 2.89 -8.77
CA SER A 196 -5.22 3.91 -8.35
C SER A 196 -4.68 4.65 -7.12
N GLY A 197 -4.99 5.93 -7.01
CA GLY A 197 -4.58 6.75 -5.88
C GLY A 197 -5.03 6.17 -4.54
N GLY A 198 -4.21 6.39 -3.52
CA GLY A 198 -4.56 6.12 -2.13
C GLY A 198 -5.54 7.14 -1.57
N TRP A 199 -5.68 7.17 -0.27
CA TRP A 199 -6.63 8.03 0.43
C TRP A 199 -5.91 8.90 1.45
N ILE A 200 -6.38 10.14 1.58
CA ILE A 200 -5.92 11.12 2.56
C ILE A 200 -7.12 11.66 3.32
N THR A 201 -6.86 12.20 4.51
CA THR A 201 -7.89 12.89 5.28
C THR A 201 -7.89 14.37 4.88
N GLY A 202 -8.98 14.80 4.25
CA GLY A 202 -9.25 16.19 3.91
C GLY A 202 -10.31 16.80 4.81
N GLU A 203 -10.25 18.09 5.02
CA GLU A 203 -11.27 18.84 5.73
C GLU A 203 -12.57 18.81 4.92
N SER A 204 -13.72 18.56 5.57
CA SER A 204 -15.01 18.50 4.89
C SER A 204 -15.75 19.83 4.91
N HIS A 205 -15.63 20.58 6.01
CA HIS A 205 -16.18 21.93 6.16
C HIS A 205 -15.49 22.64 7.33
N GLY A 206 -15.59 23.95 7.37
CA GLY A 206 -15.17 24.80 8.47
C GLY A 206 -16.35 25.60 8.99
N ILE A 207 -16.35 25.87 10.28
CA ILE A 207 -17.28 26.81 10.91
C ILE A 207 -16.42 27.97 11.44
N TRP A 208 -16.78 29.17 11.01
CA TRP A 208 -16.19 30.39 11.55
C TRP A 208 -16.85 30.71 12.89
N ASP A 209 -16.07 31.05 13.91
CA ASP A 209 -16.58 31.36 15.25
C ASP A 209 -17.28 32.74 15.35
N GLY A 210 -17.26 33.51 14.25
CA GLY A 210 -17.94 34.82 14.15
C GLY A 210 -17.12 36.00 14.66
N GLU A 211 -15.91 35.78 15.16
CA GLU A 211 -15.02 36.88 15.59
C GLU A 211 -14.13 37.38 14.45
N ILE A 212 -13.89 38.68 14.36
CA ILE A 212 -12.96 39.28 13.39
C ILE A 212 -11.55 38.80 13.74
N GLY A 213 -10.96 37.96 12.87
CA GLY A 213 -9.68 37.30 13.10
C GLY A 213 -9.76 35.97 13.87
N GLY A 214 -10.97 35.47 14.11
CA GLY A 214 -11.19 34.17 14.72
C GLY A 214 -10.74 33.01 13.84
N ASP A 215 -10.41 31.89 14.46
CA ASP A 215 -10.02 30.68 13.79
C ASP A 215 -11.24 29.96 13.17
N VAL A 216 -11.04 29.37 12.01
CA VAL A 216 -12.02 28.46 11.40
C VAL A 216 -11.84 27.09 12.02
N GLU A 217 -12.79 26.66 12.82
CA GLU A 217 -12.81 25.30 13.30
C GLU A 217 -13.15 24.33 12.16
N THR A 218 -12.21 23.44 11.84
CA THR A 218 -12.32 22.51 10.72
C THR A 218 -12.85 21.15 11.15
N PHE A 219 -13.80 20.63 10.40
CA PHE A 219 -14.43 19.34 10.64
C PHE A 219 -14.05 18.34 9.55
N TYR A 220 -13.89 17.08 9.96
CA TYR A 220 -13.59 15.95 9.10
C TYR A 220 -14.78 14.98 9.11
N ALA A 221 -15.36 14.71 7.94
CA ALA A 221 -16.50 13.79 7.84
C ALA A 221 -16.09 12.35 8.18
N SER A 222 -14.94 11.91 7.67
CA SER A 222 -14.35 10.60 7.99
C SER A 222 -12.86 10.62 7.72
N PRO A 223 -12.08 9.77 8.37
CA PRO A 223 -10.68 9.57 7.99
C PRO A 223 -10.57 9.06 6.56
N ASN A 224 -9.50 9.45 5.85
CA ASN A 224 -9.21 9.01 4.49
C ASN A 224 -10.41 9.19 3.52
N ASN A 225 -10.98 10.40 3.50
CA ASN A 225 -12.17 10.77 2.74
C ASN A 225 -11.88 11.30 1.33
N MET A 226 -10.63 11.70 1.04
CA MET A 226 -10.23 12.23 -0.25
C MET A 226 -9.27 11.27 -0.97
N LYS A 227 -9.52 11.05 -2.27
CA LYS A 227 -8.67 10.20 -3.10
C LYS A 227 -7.54 11.01 -3.74
N VAL A 228 -6.32 10.50 -3.64
CA VAL A 228 -5.15 11.04 -4.34
C VAL A 228 -5.21 10.66 -5.82
N PRO A 229 -4.68 11.45 -6.76
CA PRO A 229 -4.61 11.09 -8.17
C PRO A 229 -3.91 9.75 -8.41
N ASP A 230 -4.29 9.10 -9.50
CA ASP A 230 -3.74 7.81 -9.88
C ASP A 230 -2.28 7.95 -10.34
N TYR A 231 -1.47 6.99 -9.95
CA TYR A 231 -0.06 6.87 -10.32
C TYR A 231 0.10 6.00 -11.56
N HIS A 232 0.94 6.42 -12.51
CA HIS A 232 1.45 5.51 -13.52
C HIS A 232 2.81 5.95 -14.07
N ARG A 233 3.62 4.98 -14.49
CA ARG A 233 4.98 5.19 -14.97
C ARG A 233 5.37 4.13 -15.97
N LEU A 234 6.07 4.56 -17.00
CA LEU A 234 6.73 3.69 -17.97
C LEU A 234 8.24 3.82 -17.85
N ASP A 235 8.90 2.70 -17.65
CA ASP A 235 10.34 2.59 -17.66
C ASP A 235 10.77 1.75 -18.89
N ILE A 236 11.81 2.16 -19.58
CA ILE A 236 12.34 1.45 -20.77
C ILE A 236 13.84 1.27 -20.56
N GLY A 237 14.35 0.10 -20.92
CA GLY A 237 15.77 -0.16 -20.84
C GLY A 237 16.29 -1.04 -21.96
N PHE A 238 17.59 -0.92 -22.19
CA PHE A 238 18.32 -1.59 -23.24
C PHE A 238 19.57 -2.24 -22.64
N ASN A 239 19.75 -3.52 -22.92
CA ASN A 239 20.94 -4.28 -22.56
C ASN A 239 21.75 -4.62 -23.81
N PHE A 240 23.03 -4.28 -23.77
CA PHE A 240 23.99 -4.61 -24.83
C PHE A 240 24.96 -5.66 -24.29
N HIS A 241 24.85 -6.88 -24.80
CA HIS A 241 25.66 -8.02 -24.38
C HIS A 241 26.89 -8.15 -25.26
N ARG A 242 28.05 -8.30 -24.65
CA ARG A 242 29.32 -8.54 -25.34
C ARG A 242 30.08 -9.66 -24.63
N THR A 243 30.44 -10.69 -25.38
CA THR A 243 31.38 -11.71 -24.90
C THR A 243 32.78 -11.32 -25.33
N THR A 244 33.71 -11.23 -24.40
CA THR A 244 35.10 -10.91 -24.65
C THR A 244 35.82 -12.12 -25.24
N LYS A 245 36.99 -11.91 -25.88
CA LYS A 245 37.82 -13.01 -26.43
C LYS A 245 38.25 -14.02 -25.36
N ARG A 246 38.24 -13.65 -24.08
CA ARG A 246 38.57 -14.51 -22.93
C ARG A 246 37.36 -15.26 -22.34
N GLY A 247 36.18 -15.16 -23.00
CA GLY A 247 34.95 -15.79 -22.53
C GLY A 247 34.20 -15.04 -21.43
N ASN A 248 34.66 -13.86 -21.02
CA ASN A 248 33.95 -13.05 -20.05
C ASN A 248 32.77 -12.35 -20.69
N GLU A 249 31.65 -12.32 -20.01
CA GLU A 249 30.47 -11.54 -20.41
C GLU A 249 30.55 -10.10 -19.86
N SER A 250 30.19 -9.15 -20.71
CA SER A 250 30.03 -7.73 -20.38
C SER A 250 28.65 -7.28 -20.81
N ILE A 251 27.91 -6.67 -19.89
CA ILE A 251 26.56 -6.15 -20.16
C ILE A 251 26.59 -4.64 -19.90
N TRP A 252 26.21 -3.87 -20.89
CA TRP A 252 25.98 -2.44 -20.76
C TRP A 252 24.48 -2.20 -20.71
N ASN A 253 24.01 -1.57 -19.63
CA ASN A 253 22.61 -1.21 -19.48
C ASN A 253 22.43 0.30 -19.66
N LEU A 254 21.46 0.69 -20.48
CA LEU A 254 20.95 2.04 -20.60
C LEU A 254 19.47 2.01 -20.26
N SER A 255 19.04 2.77 -19.26
CA SER A 255 17.65 2.81 -18.83
C SER A 255 17.12 4.23 -18.77
N LEU A 256 15.86 4.39 -19.16
CA LEU A 256 15.09 5.62 -19.08
C LEU A 256 13.95 5.40 -18.09
N TYR A 257 14.05 6.05 -16.95
CA TYR A 257 13.03 6.04 -15.91
C TYR A 257 11.97 7.09 -16.22
N ASN A 258 10.69 6.74 -16.05
CA ASN A 258 9.55 7.62 -16.31
C ASN A 258 9.58 8.20 -17.74
N ALA A 259 9.59 7.34 -18.74
CA ALA A 259 9.85 7.66 -20.14
C ALA A 259 8.94 8.73 -20.76
N TYR A 260 7.75 8.93 -20.23
CA TYR A 260 6.82 9.99 -20.67
C TYR A 260 6.71 11.16 -19.67
N CYS A 261 7.67 11.27 -18.72
CA CYS A 261 7.81 12.41 -17.79
C CYS A 261 6.52 12.75 -17.02
N ARG A 262 5.76 11.74 -16.58
CA ARG A 262 4.57 12.00 -15.78
C ARG A 262 4.96 12.52 -14.39
N MET A 263 4.37 13.63 -14.01
CA MET A 263 4.41 14.16 -12.66
C MET A 263 3.48 13.34 -11.77
N ASN A 264 4.02 12.31 -11.12
CA ASN A 264 3.25 11.49 -10.17
C ASN A 264 3.25 12.16 -8.79
N PRO A 265 2.12 12.15 -8.07
CA PRO A 265 2.04 12.76 -6.74
C PRO A 265 2.94 12.00 -5.75
N ILE A 266 3.81 12.71 -5.06
CA ILE A 266 4.64 12.17 -3.98
C ILE A 266 3.96 12.43 -2.63
N ALA A 267 3.37 13.62 -2.49
CA ALA A 267 2.59 14.04 -1.34
C ALA A 267 1.46 14.93 -1.84
N SER A 268 0.37 14.99 -1.09
CA SER A 268 -0.73 15.93 -1.36
C SER A 268 -0.77 16.91 -0.20
N GLN A 269 -0.76 18.18 -0.51
CA GLN A 269 -0.96 19.26 0.44
C GLN A 269 -2.31 19.89 0.19
N ILE A 270 -3.07 20.12 1.23
CA ILE A 270 -4.32 20.88 1.16
C ILE A 270 -3.96 22.33 1.45
N GLU A 271 -4.08 23.17 0.45
CA GLU A 271 -3.91 24.62 0.60
C GLU A 271 -5.29 25.26 0.73
N LYS A 272 -5.40 26.21 1.68
CA LYS A 272 -6.60 27.02 1.87
C LYS A 272 -6.41 28.32 1.10
N TYR A 273 -7.25 28.57 0.11
CA TYR A 273 -7.34 29.83 -0.57
C TYR A 273 -8.54 30.60 -0.03
N TYR A 274 -8.30 31.80 0.46
CA TYR A 274 -9.37 32.71 0.85
C TYR A 274 -9.67 33.62 -0.34
N ASP A 275 -10.86 33.47 -0.90
CA ASP A 275 -11.35 34.35 -1.96
C ASP A 275 -12.30 35.39 -1.36
N PHE A 276 -11.84 36.62 -1.28
CA PHE A 276 -12.60 37.79 -0.78
C PHE A 276 -13.15 38.57 -1.98
N THR A 277 -14.05 38.00 -2.74
CA THR A 277 -14.75 38.76 -3.79
C THR A 277 -15.99 39.46 -3.23
N GLU A 278 -16.47 40.52 -3.90
CA GLU A 278 -17.67 41.28 -3.48
C GLU A 278 -18.92 40.37 -3.35
N GLU A 279 -18.97 39.25 -4.09
CA GLU A 279 -20.03 38.24 -4.01
C GLU A 279 -19.86 37.27 -2.85
N ASN A 280 -18.69 37.22 -2.23
CA ASN A 280 -18.31 36.23 -1.24
C ASN A 280 -17.76 36.87 0.04
N ILE A 281 -18.58 37.68 0.68
CA ILE A 281 -18.24 38.45 1.89
C ILE A 281 -17.80 37.54 3.07
N MET A 282 -18.15 36.26 3.02
CA MET A 282 -17.85 35.27 4.09
C MET A 282 -16.62 34.39 3.81
N GLY A 283 -15.93 34.57 2.69
CA GLY A 283 -14.73 33.80 2.36
C GLY A 283 -14.95 32.31 2.24
N LEU A 284 -15.36 31.83 1.05
CA LEU A 284 -15.36 30.40 0.78
C LEU A 284 -13.92 29.88 0.66
N THR A 285 -13.63 28.83 1.40
CA THR A 285 -12.34 28.18 1.33
C THR A 285 -12.37 27.14 0.21
N TYR A 286 -11.59 27.33 -0.85
CA TYR A 286 -11.38 26.35 -1.90
C TYR A 286 -10.17 25.48 -1.58
N TYR A 287 -10.31 24.17 -1.77
CA TYR A 287 -9.23 23.22 -1.59
C TYR A 287 -8.65 22.84 -2.93
N GLY A 288 -7.40 23.15 -3.16
CA GLY A 288 -6.62 22.64 -4.29
C GLY A 288 -5.69 21.52 -3.82
N ALA A 289 -5.60 20.43 -4.57
CA ALA A 289 -4.52 19.47 -4.40
C ALA A 289 -3.31 20.01 -5.19
N GLY A 290 -2.31 20.53 -4.50
CA GLY A 290 -1.01 20.86 -5.10
C GLY A 290 -0.25 19.56 -5.39
N TYR A 291 0.46 19.50 -6.53
CA TYR A 291 1.29 18.38 -6.98
C TYR A 291 2.78 18.65 -6.70
#